data_1363392a0aba9dd8ff747c1e6d8be37a
#
_entry.id   1363392a0aba9dd8ff747c1e6d8be37a
#
_cell.length_a   1.000
_cell.length_b   1.000
_cell.length_c   1.000
_cell.angle_alpha   90.00
_cell.angle_beta   90.00
_cell.angle_gamma   90.00
#
_symmetry.space_group_name_H-M   'P 1'
#
loop_
_entity.id
_entity.type
_entity.pdbx_description
1 polymer ?
#
loop_
_entity_poly.entity_id
_entity_poly.type
_entity_poly.pdbx_seq_one_letter_code
_entity_poly.pdbx_strand_id
1 'polypeptide(L)'
;MENKINRHIELLMERYPCLSACKQSIIDAYELLEHSYVNGGKLLVCGNGGSSADSGHIVGELMKGFKLSRQITSDFSDKLLAVDKELGATISQNIQGALPAIDLTAQTPLMTAFMNDCDPQLVLAQQVGGYGKAGDVFLGISTSGNSKNVLYAAVVAKACGMHVIGLTGEKESKLMNYADVCIRVPEVETFMVQELHLPVYHCLCLMLESRFFETER
;
A
#
# COMPACT_ATOMS: atom_id res chain seq x y z
N MET A 1 -5.62 18.40 -7.58
CA MET A 1 -6.00 16.97 -7.76
C MET A 1 -7.12 16.90 -8.79
N GLU A 2 -7.04 15.98 -9.77
CA GLU A 2 -8.04 15.86 -10.84
C GLU A 2 -9.43 15.47 -10.29
N ASN A 3 -10.53 15.89 -10.96
CA ASN A 3 -11.89 15.60 -10.49
C ASN A 3 -12.18 14.11 -10.30
N LYS A 4 -11.61 13.25 -11.17
CA LYS A 4 -11.78 11.79 -11.11
C LYS A 4 -11.16 11.17 -9.85
N ILE A 5 -10.15 11.81 -9.27
CA ILE A 5 -9.49 11.37 -8.03
C ILE A 5 -10.21 11.96 -6.82
N ASN A 6 -10.55 13.25 -6.88
CA ASN A 6 -11.22 13.98 -5.81
C ASN A 6 -12.55 13.33 -5.36
N ARG A 7 -13.32 12.79 -6.29
CA ARG A 7 -14.60 12.13 -5.97
C ARG A 7 -14.49 11.00 -4.95
N HIS A 8 -13.33 10.30 -4.90
CA HIS A 8 -13.14 9.20 -3.95
C HIS A 8 -12.95 9.70 -2.52
N ILE A 9 -12.17 10.78 -2.34
CA ILE A 9 -11.99 11.38 -1.03
C ILE A 9 -13.28 12.06 -0.55
N GLU A 10 -14.04 12.71 -1.44
CA GLU A 10 -15.34 13.31 -1.10
C GLU A 10 -16.35 12.22 -0.68
N LEU A 11 -16.44 11.12 -1.43
CA LEU A 11 -17.29 9.99 -1.07
C LEU A 11 -16.87 9.37 0.28
N LEU A 12 -15.56 9.29 0.58
CA LEU A 12 -15.08 8.82 1.88
C LEU A 12 -15.59 9.74 2.99
N MET A 13 -15.45 11.06 2.84
CA MET A 13 -15.89 12.04 3.84
C MET A 13 -17.42 12.03 4.03
N GLU A 14 -18.18 11.85 2.96
CA GLU A 14 -19.64 11.71 3.02
C GLU A 14 -20.07 10.46 3.82
N ARG A 15 -19.45 9.32 3.54
CA ARG A 15 -19.77 8.04 4.19
C ARG A 15 -19.23 7.91 5.62
N TYR A 16 -18.08 8.53 5.90
CA TYR A 16 -17.37 8.47 7.16
C TYR A 16 -16.97 9.88 7.61
N PRO A 17 -17.91 10.72 8.06
CA PRO A 17 -17.60 12.11 8.44
C PRO A 17 -16.54 12.24 9.53
N CYS A 18 -16.39 11.22 10.41
CA CYS A 18 -15.35 11.19 11.43
C CYS A 18 -13.93 11.22 10.85
N LEU A 19 -13.72 10.71 9.63
CA LEU A 19 -12.44 10.72 8.95
C LEU A 19 -12.04 12.10 8.39
N SER A 20 -12.87 13.13 8.51
CA SER A 20 -12.52 14.50 8.09
C SER A 20 -11.27 15.02 8.79
N ALA A 21 -11.01 14.57 10.03
CA ALA A 21 -9.81 14.93 10.78
C ALA A 21 -8.49 14.45 10.11
N CYS A 22 -8.52 13.38 9.33
CA CYS A 22 -7.35 12.85 8.63
C CYS A 22 -7.43 13.00 7.09
N LYS A 23 -8.39 13.80 6.57
CA LYS A 23 -8.55 14.02 5.12
C LYS A 23 -7.25 14.44 4.45
N GLN A 24 -6.54 15.43 5.02
CA GLN A 24 -5.31 15.93 4.41
C GLN A 24 -4.20 14.87 4.40
N SER A 25 -4.01 14.13 5.50
CA SER A 25 -3.00 13.07 5.55
C SER A 25 -3.30 11.91 4.60
N ILE A 26 -4.57 11.65 4.27
CA ILE A 26 -4.95 10.68 3.22
C ILE A 26 -4.53 11.21 1.83
N ILE A 27 -4.74 12.50 1.57
CA ILE A 27 -4.33 13.14 0.31
C ILE A 27 -2.79 13.13 0.19
N ASP A 28 -2.08 13.50 1.25
CA ASP A 28 -0.61 13.51 1.27
C ASP A 28 -0.03 12.08 1.04
N ALA A 29 -0.65 11.06 1.64
CA ALA A 29 -0.27 9.66 1.43
C ALA A 29 -0.53 9.21 -0.02
N TYR A 30 -1.65 9.62 -0.62
CA TYR A 30 -1.91 9.38 -2.03
C TYR A 30 -0.84 10.02 -2.92
N GLU A 31 -0.46 11.27 -2.67
CA GLU A 31 0.56 11.98 -3.45
C GLU A 31 1.94 11.31 -3.38
N LEU A 32 2.34 10.81 -2.21
CA LEU A 32 3.57 10.00 -2.08
C LEU A 32 3.50 8.71 -2.90
N LEU A 33 2.38 8.00 -2.84
CA LEU A 33 2.17 6.76 -3.60
C LEU A 33 2.15 7.03 -5.12
N GLU A 34 1.42 8.06 -5.56
CA GLU A 34 1.37 8.47 -6.96
C GLU A 34 2.77 8.81 -7.47
N HIS A 35 3.52 9.64 -6.74
CA HIS A 35 4.88 10.03 -7.10
C HIS A 35 5.79 8.81 -7.24
N SER A 36 5.74 7.89 -6.30
CA SER A 36 6.53 6.65 -6.34
C SER A 36 6.19 5.81 -7.58
N TYR A 37 4.92 5.55 -7.84
CA TYR A 37 4.49 4.76 -9.00
C TYR A 37 4.80 5.41 -10.34
N VAL A 38 4.66 6.74 -10.47
CA VAL A 38 5.06 7.48 -11.69
C VAL A 38 6.54 7.31 -11.97
N ASN A 39 7.38 7.17 -10.95
CA ASN A 39 8.82 6.97 -11.06
C ASN A 39 9.24 5.47 -11.06
N GLY A 40 8.30 4.54 -11.26
CA GLY A 40 8.59 3.12 -11.35
C GLY A 40 8.87 2.43 -10.01
N GLY A 41 8.51 3.06 -8.89
CA GLY A 41 8.60 2.50 -7.55
C GLY A 41 7.49 1.49 -7.25
N LYS A 42 7.50 0.97 -6.02
CA LYS A 42 6.54 -0.01 -5.51
C LYS A 42 6.16 0.29 -4.07
N LEU A 43 5.08 -0.35 -3.62
CA LEU A 43 4.65 -0.35 -2.23
C LEU A 43 5.13 -1.61 -1.52
N LEU A 44 5.76 -1.45 -0.36
CA LEU A 44 5.96 -2.50 0.64
C LEU A 44 5.01 -2.23 1.80
N VAL A 45 4.19 -3.20 2.18
CA VAL A 45 3.19 -3.02 3.23
C VAL A 45 3.27 -4.13 4.27
N CYS A 46 3.04 -3.77 5.53
CA CYS A 46 2.98 -4.73 6.63
C CYS A 46 2.10 -4.26 7.79
N GLY A 47 1.65 -5.22 8.57
CA GLY A 47 0.96 -5.05 9.84
C GLY A 47 1.02 -6.34 10.65
N ASN A 48 0.28 -6.39 11.76
CA ASN A 48 0.15 -7.59 12.59
C ASN A 48 -1.33 -7.97 12.73
N GLY A 49 -1.65 -9.25 12.81
CA GLY A 49 -3.01 -9.73 13.01
C GLY A 49 -3.99 -9.22 11.95
N GLY A 50 -5.03 -8.48 12.34
CA GLY A 50 -5.98 -7.83 11.42
C GLY A 50 -5.30 -6.89 10.45
N SER A 51 -4.33 -6.10 10.91
CA SER A 51 -3.54 -5.21 10.05
C SER A 51 -2.63 -5.95 9.04
N SER A 52 -2.27 -7.22 9.31
CA SER A 52 -1.63 -8.09 8.32
C SER A 52 -2.63 -8.52 7.24
N ALA A 53 -3.88 -8.82 7.62
CA ALA A 53 -4.94 -9.08 6.66
C ALA A 53 -5.24 -7.86 5.77
N ASP A 54 -5.23 -6.66 6.35
CA ASP A 54 -5.34 -5.39 5.60
C ASP A 54 -4.18 -5.24 4.59
N SER A 55 -2.95 -5.63 4.97
CA SER A 55 -1.79 -5.59 4.07
C SER A 55 -2.01 -6.46 2.82
N GLY A 56 -2.46 -7.70 3.02
CA GLY A 56 -2.81 -8.60 1.92
C GLY A 56 -3.97 -8.08 1.07
N HIS A 57 -4.98 -7.46 1.68
CA HIS A 57 -6.11 -6.85 0.98
C HIS A 57 -5.65 -5.68 0.10
N ILE A 58 -4.85 -4.76 0.61
CA ILE A 58 -4.27 -3.63 -0.16
C ILE A 58 -3.51 -4.15 -1.38
N VAL A 59 -2.65 -5.16 -1.20
CA VAL A 59 -1.89 -5.77 -2.30
C VAL A 59 -2.82 -6.37 -3.34
N GLY A 60 -3.88 -7.08 -2.91
CA GLY A 60 -4.89 -7.62 -3.80
C GLY A 60 -5.54 -6.54 -4.68
N GLU A 61 -5.91 -5.39 -4.11
CA GLU A 61 -6.57 -4.31 -4.84
C GLU A 61 -5.62 -3.51 -5.76
N LEU A 62 -4.33 -3.45 -5.43
CA LEU A 62 -3.33 -2.79 -6.26
C LEU A 62 -2.83 -3.67 -7.41
N MET A 63 -2.68 -4.97 -7.20
CA MET A 63 -2.10 -5.91 -8.16
C MET A 63 -3.08 -6.42 -9.23
N LYS A 64 -4.37 -6.16 -9.10
CA LYS A 64 -5.43 -6.46 -10.09
C LYS A 64 -6.47 -5.34 -10.15
N GLY A 65 -7.43 -5.42 -11.06
CA GLY A 65 -8.56 -4.49 -11.08
C GLY A 65 -9.36 -4.53 -9.78
N PHE A 66 -9.61 -3.36 -9.19
CA PHE A 66 -10.48 -3.17 -8.03
C PHE A 66 -11.92 -2.87 -8.47
N LYS A 67 -12.10 -1.76 -9.19
CA LYS A 67 -13.39 -1.36 -9.79
C LYS A 67 -13.34 -1.27 -11.31
N LEU A 68 -12.16 -1.03 -11.87
CA LEU A 68 -11.95 -0.86 -13.28
C LEU A 68 -11.34 -2.13 -13.90
N SER A 69 -11.70 -2.40 -15.16
CA SER A 69 -10.97 -3.35 -15.97
C SER A 69 -9.64 -2.69 -16.37
N ARG A 70 -8.53 -3.24 -15.88
CA ARG A 70 -7.18 -2.70 -16.14
C ARG A 70 -6.53 -3.46 -17.28
N GLN A 71 -6.68 -2.97 -18.50
CA GLN A 71 -5.98 -3.57 -19.63
C GLN A 71 -4.47 -3.29 -19.52
N ILE A 72 -3.65 -4.25 -19.96
CA ILE A 72 -2.21 -4.04 -20.15
C ILE A 72 -1.97 -3.07 -21.29
N THR A 73 -0.77 -2.44 -21.32
CA THR A 73 -0.39 -1.55 -22.41
C THR A 73 -0.19 -2.31 -23.71
N SER A 74 -0.41 -1.62 -24.86
CA SER A 74 -0.16 -2.20 -26.18
C SER A 74 1.31 -2.64 -26.35
N ASP A 75 2.27 -1.85 -25.85
CA ASP A 75 3.69 -2.21 -25.87
C ASP A 75 3.95 -3.55 -25.14
N PHE A 76 3.32 -3.79 -23.99
CA PHE A 76 3.50 -5.05 -23.30
C PHE A 76 2.80 -6.21 -24.01
N SER A 77 1.62 -5.98 -24.60
CA SER A 77 0.93 -6.96 -25.44
C SER A 77 1.82 -7.37 -26.65
N ASP A 78 2.42 -6.40 -27.34
CA ASP A 78 3.30 -6.67 -28.46
C ASP A 78 4.54 -7.50 -28.05
N LYS A 79 5.13 -7.20 -26.90
CA LYS A 79 6.22 -7.98 -26.32
C LYS A 79 5.82 -9.43 -26.01
N LEU A 80 4.62 -9.67 -25.50
CA LEU A 80 4.11 -11.02 -25.27
C LEU A 80 3.93 -11.79 -26.59
N LEU A 81 3.36 -11.16 -27.61
CA LEU A 81 3.21 -11.74 -28.95
C LEU A 81 4.55 -12.03 -29.63
N ALA A 82 5.58 -11.24 -29.36
CA ALA A 82 6.92 -11.45 -29.88
C ALA A 82 7.63 -12.66 -29.24
N VAL A 83 7.30 -12.99 -27.96
CA VAL A 83 7.84 -14.17 -27.27
C VAL A 83 7.15 -15.44 -27.78
N ASP A 84 5.81 -15.45 -27.85
CA ASP A 84 5.00 -16.54 -28.35
C ASP A 84 3.69 -15.97 -28.91
N LYS A 85 3.36 -16.28 -30.15
CA LYS A 85 2.19 -15.70 -30.81
C LYS A 85 0.87 -16.20 -30.25
N GLU A 86 0.76 -17.48 -29.92
CA GLU A 86 -0.49 -18.10 -29.45
C GLU A 86 -0.68 -17.86 -27.94
N LEU A 87 0.33 -18.22 -27.13
CA LEU A 87 0.29 -18.00 -25.69
C LEU A 87 0.27 -16.50 -25.36
N GLY A 88 1.03 -15.68 -26.08
CA GLY A 88 1.05 -14.23 -25.92
C GLY A 88 -0.31 -13.59 -26.19
N ALA A 89 -1.05 -14.05 -27.20
CA ALA A 89 -2.41 -13.60 -27.48
C ALA A 89 -3.37 -13.95 -26.33
N THR A 90 -3.28 -15.20 -25.84
CA THR A 90 -4.09 -15.65 -24.70
C THR A 90 -3.77 -14.86 -23.42
N ILE A 91 -2.48 -14.67 -23.13
CA ILE A 91 -2.02 -13.96 -21.92
C ILE A 91 -2.46 -12.50 -21.98
N SER A 92 -2.22 -11.79 -23.08
CA SER A 92 -2.53 -10.38 -23.22
C SER A 92 -4.01 -10.03 -23.08
N GLN A 93 -4.91 -10.99 -23.35
CA GLN A 93 -6.36 -10.83 -23.16
C GLN A 93 -6.82 -11.08 -21.73
N ASN A 94 -6.02 -11.76 -20.90
CA ASN A 94 -6.47 -12.27 -19.60
C ASN A 94 -5.72 -11.68 -18.40
N ILE A 95 -4.49 -11.18 -18.56
CA ILE A 95 -3.80 -10.47 -17.47
C ILE A 95 -4.22 -9.01 -17.40
N GLN A 96 -4.00 -8.41 -16.25
CA GLN A 96 -4.41 -7.04 -15.96
C GLN A 96 -3.21 -6.15 -15.64
N GLY A 97 -3.38 -4.85 -15.86
CA GLY A 97 -2.45 -3.84 -15.37
C GLY A 97 -2.39 -3.81 -13.85
N ALA A 98 -1.20 -3.71 -13.29
CA ALA A 98 -0.95 -3.77 -11.85
C ALA A 98 -0.13 -2.57 -11.39
N LEU A 99 -0.34 -2.17 -10.13
CA LEU A 99 0.56 -1.30 -9.38
C LEU A 99 1.40 -2.19 -8.45
N PRO A 100 2.74 -2.21 -8.60
CA PRO A 100 3.59 -3.14 -7.85
C PRO A 100 3.46 -2.95 -6.34
N ALA A 101 3.01 -3.98 -5.63
CA ALA A 101 2.87 -3.99 -4.19
C ALA A 101 3.24 -5.35 -3.60
N ILE A 102 3.89 -5.37 -2.44
CA ILE A 102 4.33 -6.58 -1.75
C ILE A 102 3.83 -6.55 -0.30
N ASP A 103 3.05 -7.57 0.07
CA ASP A 103 2.72 -7.84 1.46
C ASP A 103 3.89 -8.59 2.12
N LEU A 104 4.57 -7.92 3.05
CA LEU A 104 5.71 -8.48 3.79
C LEU A 104 5.28 -9.57 4.78
N THR A 105 3.98 -9.74 5.02
CA THR A 105 3.45 -10.75 5.95
C THR A 105 3.05 -12.05 5.24
N ALA A 106 3.03 -12.07 3.92
CA ALA A 106 2.63 -13.24 3.12
C ALA A 106 3.76 -14.26 2.90
N GLN A 107 5.02 -13.93 3.23
CA GLN A 107 6.20 -14.76 2.94
C GLN A 107 6.46 -15.79 4.05
N THR A 108 5.53 -16.70 4.28
CA THR A 108 5.57 -17.66 5.41
C THR A 108 6.88 -18.44 5.53
N PRO A 109 7.48 -19.05 4.47
CA PRO A 109 8.76 -19.75 4.61
C PRO A 109 9.90 -18.84 5.05
N LEU A 110 10.01 -17.65 4.47
CA LEU A 110 11.03 -16.66 4.87
C LEU A 110 10.82 -16.21 6.32
N MET A 111 9.57 -15.90 6.68
CA MET A 111 9.25 -15.46 8.04
C MET A 111 9.60 -16.51 9.08
N THR A 112 9.20 -17.76 8.87
CA THR A 112 9.45 -18.83 9.83
C THR A 112 10.93 -19.17 9.95
N ALA A 113 11.68 -19.20 8.85
CA ALA A 113 13.11 -19.41 8.87
C ALA A 113 13.84 -18.28 9.61
N PHE A 114 13.57 -17.02 9.22
CA PHE A 114 14.22 -15.87 9.85
C PHE A 114 13.91 -15.76 11.35
N MET A 115 12.66 -16.03 11.75
CA MET A 115 12.25 -15.99 13.15
C MET A 115 12.88 -17.11 13.99
N ASN A 116 13.26 -18.24 13.36
CA ASN A 116 13.98 -19.31 14.03
C ASN A 116 15.47 -19.00 14.20
N ASP A 117 16.08 -18.34 13.23
CA ASP A 117 17.53 -18.15 13.15
C ASP A 117 17.98 -16.80 13.73
N CYS A 118 17.09 -15.81 13.78
CA CYS A 118 17.38 -14.43 14.15
C CYS A 118 16.34 -13.87 15.13
N ASP A 119 16.45 -12.56 15.48
CA ASP A 119 15.42 -11.87 16.28
C ASP A 119 14.09 -11.80 15.50
N PRO A 120 13.02 -12.47 16.01
CA PRO A 120 11.71 -12.45 15.36
C PRO A 120 11.13 -11.05 15.09
N GLN A 121 11.51 -10.06 15.89
CA GLN A 121 11.05 -8.69 15.71
C GLN A 121 11.64 -8.00 14.46
N LEU A 122 12.69 -8.55 13.88
CA LEU A 122 13.37 -7.98 12.71
C LEU A 122 12.91 -8.57 11.38
N VAL A 123 12.02 -9.55 11.36
CA VAL A 123 11.62 -10.26 10.14
C VAL A 123 11.02 -9.34 9.05
N LEU A 124 10.27 -8.30 9.43
CA LEU A 124 9.74 -7.31 8.50
C LEU A 124 10.83 -6.35 8.02
N ALA A 125 11.71 -5.91 8.93
CA ALA A 125 12.85 -5.07 8.63
C ALA A 125 13.84 -5.76 7.65
N GLN A 126 14.07 -7.06 7.83
CA GLN A 126 14.87 -7.87 6.91
C GLN A 126 14.31 -7.84 5.49
N GLN A 127 13.01 -8.00 5.35
CA GLN A 127 12.34 -7.97 4.03
C GLN A 127 12.37 -6.58 3.40
N VAL A 128 12.18 -5.51 4.20
CA VAL A 128 12.34 -4.14 3.71
C VAL A 128 13.76 -3.91 3.19
N GLY A 129 14.80 -4.37 3.92
CA GLY A 129 16.18 -4.27 3.48
C GLY A 129 16.49 -5.05 2.19
N GLY A 130 15.78 -6.16 1.97
CA GLY A 130 15.94 -6.99 0.76
C GLY A 130 15.19 -6.48 -0.46
N TYR A 131 13.98 -5.95 -0.28
CA TYR A 131 13.10 -5.52 -1.38
C TYR A 131 13.13 -4.01 -1.66
N GLY A 132 13.40 -3.19 -0.62
CA GLY A 132 13.26 -1.74 -0.68
C GLY A 132 14.34 -1.06 -1.50
N LYS A 133 13.93 -0.06 -2.26
CA LYS A 133 14.81 0.82 -3.04
C LYS A 133 14.44 2.28 -2.78
N ALA A 134 15.38 3.18 -3.00
CA ALA A 134 15.11 4.61 -2.92
C ALA A 134 13.94 5.00 -3.85
N GLY A 135 13.02 5.80 -3.33
CA GLY A 135 11.80 6.22 -4.03
C GLY A 135 10.61 5.26 -3.91
N ASP A 136 10.79 4.04 -3.38
CA ASP A 136 9.68 3.17 -3.00
C ASP A 136 8.91 3.74 -1.79
N VAL A 137 7.71 3.21 -1.55
CA VAL A 137 6.91 3.54 -0.36
C VAL A 137 6.81 2.33 0.58
N PHE A 138 7.01 2.56 1.86
CA PHE A 138 6.69 1.62 2.93
C PHE A 138 5.43 2.09 3.66
N LEU A 139 4.42 1.23 3.76
CA LEU A 139 3.21 1.46 4.56
C LEU A 139 3.23 0.56 5.80
N GLY A 140 3.41 1.16 6.95
CA GLY A 140 3.32 0.48 8.24
C GLY A 140 1.93 0.63 8.85
N ILE A 141 1.20 -0.49 9.01
CA ILE A 141 -0.14 -0.51 9.62
C ILE A 141 0.00 -0.99 11.07
N SER A 142 -0.35 -0.12 12.01
CA SER A 142 -0.30 -0.43 13.44
C SER A 142 -1.32 0.39 14.20
N THR A 143 -2.34 -0.25 14.78
CA THR A 143 -3.41 0.44 15.51
C THR A 143 -2.88 1.32 16.65
N SER A 144 -1.86 0.87 17.36
CA SER A 144 -1.18 1.65 18.41
C SER A 144 -0.06 2.55 17.89
N GLY A 145 0.41 2.33 16.63
CA GLY A 145 1.61 2.94 16.09
C GLY A 145 2.91 2.61 16.85
N ASN A 146 2.90 1.57 17.69
CA ASN A 146 4.03 1.22 18.57
C ASN A 146 4.50 -0.25 18.40
N SER A 147 4.00 -0.99 17.42
CA SER A 147 4.41 -2.35 17.13
C SER A 147 5.90 -2.39 16.74
N LYS A 148 6.71 -3.06 17.55
CA LYS A 148 8.17 -3.02 17.48
C LYS A 148 8.72 -3.46 16.11
N ASN A 149 8.17 -4.55 15.54
CA ASN A 149 8.56 -5.05 14.24
C ASN A 149 8.22 -4.06 13.09
N VAL A 150 7.09 -3.36 13.18
CA VAL A 150 6.71 -2.30 12.21
C VAL A 150 7.65 -1.09 12.34
N LEU A 151 8.01 -0.71 13.57
CA LEU A 151 8.98 0.39 13.81
C LEU A 151 10.35 0.07 13.21
N TYR A 152 10.85 -1.14 13.41
CA TYR A 152 12.12 -1.56 12.81
C TYR A 152 12.09 -1.53 11.29
N ALA A 153 10.98 -1.99 10.69
CA ALA A 153 10.79 -1.93 9.26
C ALA A 153 10.77 -0.46 8.74
N ALA A 154 10.10 0.44 9.45
CA ALA A 154 10.07 1.86 9.11
C ALA A 154 11.47 2.52 9.16
N VAL A 155 12.28 2.18 10.17
CA VAL A 155 13.66 2.68 10.27
C VAL A 155 14.51 2.19 9.10
N VAL A 156 14.40 0.89 8.74
CA VAL A 156 15.12 0.35 7.57
C VAL A 156 14.63 0.98 6.27
N ALA A 157 13.32 1.21 6.13
CA ALA A 157 12.76 1.91 4.96
C ALA A 157 13.38 3.30 4.78
N LYS A 158 13.47 4.10 5.87
CA LYS A 158 14.14 5.41 5.84
C LYS A 158 15.61 5.28 5.45
N ALA A 159 16.33 4.30 5.99
CA ALA A 159 17.73 4.07 5.65
C ALA A 159 17.94 3.66 4.18
N CYS A 160 16.95 2.98 3.56
CA CYS A 160 16.95 2.65 2.15
C CYS A 160 16.52 3.83 1.24
N GLY A 161 16.21 4.99 1.78
CA GLY A 161 15.73 6.16 1.02
C GLY A 161 14.29 6.02 0.53
N MET A 162 13.49 5.19 1.19
CA MET A 162 12.07 5.04 0.92
C MET A 162 11.26 6.14 1.62
N HIS A 163 10.07 6.42 1.08
CA HIS A 163 9.05 7.17 1.81
C HIS A 163 8.31 6.24 2.77
N VAL A 164 7.92 6.78 3.92
CA VAL A 164 7.23 6.01 4.98
C VAL A 164 5.86 6.61 5.24
N ILE A 165 4.82 5.79 5.11
CA ILE A 165 3.45 6.11 5.51
C ILE A 165 3.11 5.27 6.74
N GLY A 166 2.58 5.92 7.79
CA GLY A 166 1.97 5.26 8.93
C GLY A 166 0.45 5.27 8.83
N LEU A 167 -0.21 4.16 9.13
CA LEU A 167 -1.66 4.07 9.30
C LEU A 167 -1.95 3.60 10.72
N THR A 168 -2.50 4.49 11.56
CA THR A 168 -2.60 4.29 13.02
C THR A 168 -3.94 4.77 13.57
N GLY A 169 -4.18 4.53 14.86
CA GLY A 169 -5.23 5.20 15.62
C GLY A 169 -4.83 6.63 16.05
N GLU A 170 -5.70 7.26 16.83
CA GLU A 170 -5.63 8.69 17.17
C GLU A 170 -4.41 9.07 18.03
N LYS A 171 -3.95 8.16 18.91
CA LYS A 171 -2.90 8.47 19.89
C LYS A 171 -1.56 8.76 19.21
N GLU A 172 -0.79 9.65 19.83
CA GLU A 172 0.61 9.84 19.44
C GLU A 172 1.40 8.54 19.59
N SER A 173 2.30 8.30 18.65
CA SER A 173 3.00 7.04 18.56
C SER A 173 4.42 7.17 18.02
N LYS A 174 5.24 6.16 18.26
CA LYS A 174 6.64 6.15 17.79
C LYS A 174 6.75 6.07 16.26
N LEU A 175 5.77 5.50 15.56
CA LEU A 175 5.79 5.40 14.10
C LEU A 175 5.75 6.79 13.45
N MET A 176 5.09 7.76 14.07
CA MET A 176 5.06 9.16 13.61
C MET A 176 6.45 9.79 13.48
N ASN A 177 7.42 9.36 14.29
CA ASN A 177 8.79 9.90 14.25
C ASN A 177 9.57 9.48 12.98
N TYR A 178 9.11 8.45 12.27
CA TYR A 178 9.75 7.90 11.08
C TYR A 178 8.91 8.12 9.82
N ALA A 179 7.60 8.36 9.97
CA ALA A 179 6.68 8.54 8.87
C ALA A 179 6.83 9.94 8.23
N ASP A 180 6.88 9.98 6.90
CA ASP A 180 6.74 11.23 6.14
C ASP A 180 5.28 11.71 6.17
N VAL A 181 4.34 10.75 6.20
CA VAL A 181 2.90 10.98 6.40
C VAL A 181 2.37 9.95 7.38
N CYS A 182 1.59 10.39 8.38
CA CYS A 182 0.90 9.49 9.29
C CYS A 182 -0.61 9.76 9.25
N ILE A 183 -1.38 8.79 8.74
CA ILE A 183 -2.84 8.81 8.75
C ILE A 183 -3.29 8.27 10.12
N ARG A 184 -3.90 9.14 10.92
CA ARG A 184 -4.38 8.84 12.26
C ARG A 184 -5.91 8.84 12.26
N VAL A 185 -6.52 7.66 12.23
CA VAL A 185 -7.98 7.57 12.31
C VAL A 185 -8.45 7.92 13.73
N PRO A 186 -9.61 8.58 13.89
CA PRO A 186 -10.06 9.15 15.17
C PRO A 186 -10.68 8.10 16.10
N GLU A 187 -9.93 7.02 16.37
CA GLU A 187 -10.31 5.94 17.26
C GLU A 187 -9.11 5.43 18.07
N VAL A 188 -9.38 4.83 19.22
CA VAL A 188 -8.34 4.34 20.15
C VAL A 188 -8.42 2.84 20.42
N GLU A 189 -9.61 2.25 20.35
CA GLU A 189 -9.81 0.82 20.54
C GLU A 189 -9.38 0.06 19.29
N THR A 190 -8.59 -0.99 19.46
CA THR A 190 -7.96 -1.71 18.36
C THR A 190 -8.92 -2.10 17.24
N PHE A 191 -10.08 -2.67 17.56
CA PHE A 191 -11.05 -3.11 16.55
C PHE A 191 -11.71 -1.92 15.84
N MET A 192 -12.02 -0.82 16.56
CA MET A 192 -12.58 0.39 15.97
C MET A 192 -11.57 1.09 15.02
N VAL A 193 -10.30 1.13 15.42
CA VAL A 193 -9.22 1.63 14.56
C VAL A 193 -9.15 0.80 13.27
N GLN A 194 -9.19 -0.53 13.35
CA GLN A 194 -9.18 -1.42 12.19
C GLN A 194 -10.41 -1.22 11.29
N GLU A 195 -11.60 -1.01 11.87
CA GLU A 195 -12.82 -0.70 11.11
C GLU A 195 -12.69 0.58 10.29
N LEU A 196 -11.93 1.58 10.76
CA LEU A 196 -11.67 2.82 10.03
C LEU A 196 -10.46 2.74 9.08
N HIS A 197 -9.52 1.81 9.30
CA HIS A 197 -8.43 1.57 8.36
C HIS A 197 -8.95 1.08 7.00
N LEU A 198 -9.95 0.21 6.99
CA LEU A 198 -10.55 -0.37 5.79
C LEU A 198 -11.02 0.69 4.78
N PRO A 199 -11.92 1.63 5.11
CA PRO A 199 -12.37 2.65 4.16
C PRO A 199 -11.25 3.60 3.74
N VAL A 200 -10.25 3.86 4.59
CA VAL A 200 -9.09 4.71 4.26
C VAL A 200 -8.26 4.06 3.15
N TYR A 201 -7.81 2.81 3.33
CA TYR A 201 -6.99 2.20 2.28
C TYR A 201 -7.77 1.85 1.02
N HIS A 202 -9.07 1.55 1.10
CA HIS A 202 -9.93 1.45 -0.08
C HIS A 202 -9.96 2.77 -0.87
N CYS A 203 -10.07 3.91 -0.17
CA CYS A 203 -10.02 5.23 -0.82
C CYS A 203 -8.68 5.43 -1.54
N LEU A 204 -7.55 5.14 -0.89
CA LEU A 204 -6.22 5.24 -1.52
C LEU A 204 -6.11 4.35 -2.76
N CYS A 205 -6.55 3.08 -2.68
CA CYS A 205 -6.54 2.17 -3.81
C CYS A 205 -7.42 2.67 -4.97
N LEU A 206 -8.62 3.22 -4.69
CA LEU A 206 -9.51 3.78 -5.71
C LEU A 206 -8.93 5.04 -6.35
N MET A 207 -8.30 5.91 -5.57
CA MET A 207 -7.62 7.11 -6.09
C MET A 207 -6.50 6.73 -7.05
N LEU A 208 -5.65 5.76 -6.65
CA LEU A 208 -4.57 5.23 -7.48
C LEU A 208 -5.11 4.52 -8.73
N GLU A 209 -6.15 3.70 -8.61
CA GLU A 209 -6.76 3.05 -9.76
C GLU A 209 -7.29 4.05 -10.77
N SER A 210 -8.00 5.09 -10.31
CA SER A 210 -8.49 6.16 -11.19
C SER A 210 -7.34 6.94 -11.84
N ARG A 211 -6.24 7.17 -11.12
CA ARG A 211 -5.07 7.87 -11.66
C ARG A 211 -4.39 7.13 -12.80
N PHE A 212 -4.18 5.83 -12.64
CA PHE A 212 -3.35 5.05 -13.54
C PHE A 212 -4.12 4.28 -14.62
N PHE A 213 -5.41 4.01 -14.40
CA PHE A 213 -6.19 3.12 -15.27
C PHE A 213 -7.51 3.70 -15.78
N GLU A 214 -7.97 4.85 -15.25
CA GLU A 214 -9.17 5.49 -15.77
C GLU A 214 -8.83 6.38 -16.97
N THR A 215 -9.20 5.93 -18.16
CA THR A 215 -9.09 6.74 -19.39
C THR A 215 -10.16 7.85 -19.38
N GLU A 216 -9.79 9.05 -19.78
CA GLU A 216 -10.76 10.10 -20.07
C GLU A 216 -11.70 9.61 -21.20
N ARG A 217 -12.99 9.64 -20.92
CA ARG A 217 -14.03 9.37 -21.92
C ARG A 217 -14.37 10.65 -22.66
#